data_784a7d4e9439a4a2a67dafc0063976b1
#
_entry.id   784a7d4e9439a4a2a67dafc0063976b1
#
_cell.length_a   1.000
_cell.length_b   1.000
_cell.length_c   1.000
_cell.angle_alpha   90.00
_cell.angle_beta   90.00
_cell.angle_gamma   90.00
#
_symmetry.space_group_name_H-M   'P 1'
#
loop_
_entity.id
_entity.type
_entity.pdbx_description
1 polymer ?
#
loop_
_entity_poly.entity_id
_entity_poly.type
_entity_poly.pdbx_seq_one_letter_code
_entity_poly.pdbx_strand_id
1 'polypeptide(L)'
;MIDAFCRKQPRFPARMEEAVRLRIAEQLAQWNAGALDVGICGGACGADILFAETCLERRARVLLLIPLPEDAFLEQSVAFAGAGWVVRYRALRNRCETRFQHEALGPPAQGENVFERNNLWCLDTARALVPFDRIHAILVWDEKPAGDGPGGTAEFAARVAEGGGCVAVINPTRLQPPGSSIR
;
A
#
# COMPACT_ATOMS: atom_id res chain seq x y z
N MET A 1 4.23 -5.19 1.80
CA MET A 1 3.46 -6.42 2.12
C MET A 1 3.82 -6.92 3.51
N ILE A 2 2.89 -7.63 4.17
CA ILE A 2 3.18 -8.35 5.41
C ILE A 2 4.20 -9.47 5.14
N ASP A 3 4.99 -9.85 6.16
CA ASP A 3 6.03 -10.85 5.97
C ASP A 3 5.45 -12.26 5.74
N ALA A 4 6.06 -13.03 4.86
CA ALA A 4 5.82 -14.47 4.78
C ALA A 4 6.28 -15.16 6.09
N PHE A 5 5.64 -16.28 6.45
CA PHE A 5 5.81 -16.96 7.74
C PHE A 5 7.27 -17.28 8.12
N CYS A 6 8.14 -17.52 7.14
CA CYS A 6 9.55 -17.92 7.36
C CYS A 6 10.57 -16.83 7.00
N ARG A 7 10.20 -15.56 6.95
CA ARG A 7 11.13 -14.48 6.60
C ARG A 7 12.22 -14.33 7.67
N LYS A 8 13.49 -14.55 7.29
CA LYS A 8 14.64 -14.50 8.21
C LYS A 8 14.85 -13.13 8.87
N GLN A 9 14.56 -12.05 8.16
CA GLN A 9 14.63 -10.68 8.67
C GLN A 9 13.26 -10.03 8.55
N PRO A 10 12.45 -10.02 9.63
CA PRO A 10 11.12 -9.46 9.60
C PRO A 10 11.15 -7.95 9.30
N ARG A 11 10.30 -7.51 8.38
CA ARG A 11 10.09 -6.11 8.01
C ARG A 11 8.69 -5.63 8.41
N PHE A 12 7.70 -6.48 8.24
CA PHE A 12 6.33 -6.28 8.69
C PHE A 12 5.73 -7.60 9.21
N PRO A 13 6.08 -8.01 10.44
CA PRO A 13 5.54 -9.24 11.05
C PRO A 13 4.04 -9.16 11.28
N ALA A 14 3.33 -10.28 11.16
CA ALA A 14 1.87 -10.36 11.33
C ALA A 14 1.38 -9.78 12.68
N ARG A 15 2.15 -9.95 13.77
CA ARG A 15 1.82 -9.36 15.09
C ARG A 15 1.76 -7.84 15.10
N MET A 16 2.32 -7.17 14.08
CA MET A 16 2.33 -5.71 13.95
C MET A 16 1.15 -5.17 13.14
N GLU A 17 0.29 -6.05 12.63
CA GLU A 17 -0.83 -5.68 11.77
C GLU A 17 -1.70 -4.59 12.40
N GLU A 18 -2.17 -4.82 13.63
CA GLU A 18 -3.05 -3.86 14.32
C GLU A 18 -2.31 -2.55 14.65
N ALA A 19 -1.05 -2.61 15.06
CA ALA A 19 -0.26 -1.40 15.31
C ALA A 19 -0.11 -0.56 14.04
N VAL A 20 0.17 -1.20 12.90
CA VAL A 20 0.27 -0.51 11.60
C VAL A 20 -1.09 0.06 11.17
N ARG A 21 -2.19 -0.71 11.33
CA ARG A 21 -3.55 -0.23 11.04
C ARG A 21 -3.89 1.04 11.81
N LEU A 22 -3.61 1.05 13.12
CA LEU A 22 -3.84 2.22 13.97
C LEU A 22 -3.01 3.43 13.51
N ARG A 23 -1.73 3.24 13.17
CA ARG A 23 -0.89 4.33 12.66
C ARG A 23 -1.37 4.88 11.32
N ILE A 24 -1.86 4.01 10.42
CA ILE A 24 -2.52 4.45 9.17
C ILE A 24 -3.75 5.30 9.49
N ALA A 25 -4.61 4.84 10.41
CA ALA A 25 -5.82 5.55 10.81
C ALA A 25 -5.52 6.93 11.42
N GLU A 26 -4.51 7.01 12.30
CA GLU A 26 -4.04 8.27 12.90
C GLU A 26 -3.51 9.23 11.81
N GLN A 27 -2.72 8.73 10.87
CA GLN A 27 -2.17 9.56 9.80
C GLN A 27 -3.25 10.09 8.87
N LEU A 28 -4.22 9.27 8.48
CA LEU A 28 -5.37 9.70 7.70
C LEU A 28 -6.23 10.72 8.47
N ALA A 29 -6.34 10.57 9.79
CA ALA A 29 -7.04 11.54 10.64
C ALA A 29 -6.31 12.88 10.70
N GLN A 30 -4.98 12.88 10.84
CA GLN A 30 -4.16 14.11 10.83
C GLN A 30 -4.30 14.87 9.51
N TRP A 31 -4.46 14.18 8.40
CA TRP A 31 -4.68 14.79 7.08
C TRP A 31 -6.15 15.13 6.82
N ASN A 32 -7.06 14.88 7.77
CA ASN A 32 -8.50 15.04 7.62
C ASN A 32 -9.08 14.29 6.41
N ALA A 33 -8.44 13.18 6.03
CA ALA A 33 -8.91 12.38 4.90
C ALA A 33 -10.34 11.88 5.12
N GLY A 34 -11.20 11.96 4.10
CA GLY A 34 -12.62 11.64 4.20
C GLY A 34 -13.32 11.51 2.86
N ALA A 35 -14.63 11.79 2.83
CA ALA A 35 -15.51 11.49 1.70
C ALA A 35 -15.16 12.22 0.38
N LEU A 36 -14.37 13.28 0.42
CA LEU A 36 -13.94 14.01 -0.78
C LEU A 36 -12.61 13.49 -1.33
N ASP A 37 -11.95 12.57 -0.62
CA ASP A 37 -10.63 12.06 -0.97
C ASP A 37 -10.70 10.71 -1.68
N VAL A 38 -9.61 10.38 -2.37
CA VAL A 38 -9.43 9.10 -3.06
C VAL A 38 -8.16 8.44 -2.55
N GLY A 39 -8.29 7.28 -1.91
CA GLY A 39 -7.17 6.40 -1.61
C GLY A 39 -6.81 5.56 -2.82
N ILE A 40 -5.52 5.52 -3.19
CA ILE A 40 -5.01 4.73 -4.33
C ILE A 40 -3.95 3.78 -3.79
N CYS A 41 -4.08 2.49 -4.08
CA CYS A 41 -3.08 1.49 -3.66
C CYS A 41 -3.09 0.24 -4.56
N GLY A 42 -2.06 -0.61 -4.41
CA GLY A 42 -1.87 -1.83 -5.19
C GLY A 42 -2.69 -3.04 -4.70
N GLY A 43 -3.31 -2.99 -3.53
CA GLY A 43 -4.17 -4.05 -3.00
C GLY A 43 -3.44 -5.28 -2.42
N ALA A 44 -2.11 -5.24 -2.25
CA ALA A 44 -1.34 -6.35 -1.68
C ALA A 44 -1.65 -6.56 -0.18
N CYS A 45 -1.42 -7.76 0.32
CA CYS A 45 -1.60 -8.07 1.74
C CYS A 45 -0.69 -7.21 2.63
N GLY A 46 -1.21 -6.76 3.76
CA GLY A 46 -0.55 -5.83 4.67
C GLY A 46 -0.93 -4.38 4.39
N ALA A 47 0.04 -3.50 4.09
CA ALA A 47 -0.16 -2.06 4.04
C ALA A 47 -1.32 -1.61 3.13
N ASP A 48 -1.40 -2.13 1.91
CA ASP A 48 -2.39 -1.68 0.95
C ASP A 48 -3.82 -2.04 1.38
N ILE A 49 -4.03 -3.28 1.84
CA ILE A 49 -5.35 -3.70 2.33
C ILE A 49 -5.73 -2.91 3.58
N LEU A 50 -4.81 -2.75 4.55
CA LEU A 50 -5.07 -1.96 5.76
C LEU A 50 -5.40 -0.50 5.42
N PHE A 51 -4.67 0.11 4.49
CA PHE A 51 -4.92 1.46 4.02
C PHE A 51 -6.30 1.58 3.36
N ALA A 52 -6.61 0.67 2.43
CA ALA A 52 -7.88 0.68 1.72
C ALA A 52 -9.08 0.55 2.67
N GLU A 53 -9.02 -0.39 3.62
CA GLU A 53 -10.06 -0.57 4.64
C GLU A 53 -10.23 0.69 5.50
N THR A 54 -9.13 1.29 5.95
CA THR A 54 -9.16 2.51 6.78
C THR A 54 -9.71 3.71 5.97
N CYS A 55 -9.38 3.82 4.68
CA CYS A 55 -9.98 4.83 3.81
C CYS A 55 -11.51 4.65 3.70
N LEU A 56 -12.00 3.42 3.53
CA LEU A 56 -13.42 3.13 3.46
C LEU A 56 -14.14 3.41 4.78
N GLU A 57 -13.54 3.12 5.95
CA GLU A 57 -14.04 3.48 7.27
C GLU A 57 -14.25 5.00 7.39
N ARG A 58 -13.39 5.79 6.76
CA ARG A 58 -13.46 7.25 6.70
C ARG A 58 -14.35 7.78 5.56
N ARG A 59 -15.04 6.90 4.84
CA ARG A 59 -15.90 7.20 3.69
C ARG A 59 -15.16 7.76 2.47
N ALA A 60 -13.83 7.68 2.43
CA ALA A 60 -13.07 8.00 1.24
C ALA A 60 -13.34 6.97 0.13
N ARG A 61 -13.26 7.39 -1.12
CA ARG A 61 -13.27 6.47 -2.25
C ARG A 61 -11.95 5.72 -2.27
N VAL A 62 -11.98 4.48 -2.77
CA VAL A 62 -10.75 3.69 -2.96
C VAL A 62 -10.66 3.21 -4.39
N LEU A 63 -9.48 3.38 -4.98
CA LEU A 63 -9.10 2.86 -6.29
C LEU A 63 -7.96 1.85 -6.11
N LEU A 64 -8.23 0.60 -6.47
CA LEU A 64 -7.23 -0.47 -6.48
C LEU A 64 -6.59 -0.54 -7.87
N LEU A 65 -5.28 -0.37 -7.94
CA LEU A 65 -4.48 -0.50 -9.17
C LEU A 65 -3.62 -1.75 -9.07
N ILE A 66 -4.07 -2.82 -9.70
CA ILE A 66 -3.51 -4.16 -9.53
C ILE A 66 -2.43 -4.42 -10.60
N PRO A 67 -1.17 -4.78 -10.22
CA PRO A 67 -0.05 -4.91 -11.15
C PRO A 67 -0.13 -6.12 -12.08
N LEU A 68 -0.83 -7.18 -11.69
CA LEU A 68 -0.88 -8.46 -12.37
C LEU A 68 -2.33 -8.87 -12.68
N PRO A 69 -2.56 -9.83 -13.58
CA PRO A 69 -3.84 -10.52 -13.67
C PRO A 69 -4.26 -11.09 -12.31
N GLU A 70 -5.56 -11.11 -12.00
CA GLU A 70 -6.08 -11.31 -10.64
C GLU A 70 -5.57 -12.60 -9.97
N ASP A 71 -5.57 -13.72 -10.69
CA ASP A 71 -5.13 -15.01 -10.13
C ASP A 71 -3.64 -14.98 -9.76
N ALA A 72 -2.79 -14.44 -10.65
CA ALA A 72 -1.36 -14.29 -10.40
C ALA A 72 -1.11 -13.28 -9.25
N PHE A 73 -1.90 -12.22 -9.16
CA PHE A 73 -1.80 -11.26 -8.06
C PHE A 73 -2.18 -11.87 -6.72
N LEU A 74 -3.28 -12.62 -6.68
CA LEU A 74 -3.70 -13.34 -5.47
C LEU A 74 -2.60 -14.28 -4.98
N GLU A 75 -2.02 -15.07 -5.86
CA GLU A 75 -0.95 -15.99 -5.50
C GLU A 75 0.30 -15.28 -4.97
N GLN A 76 0.79 -14.27 -5.70
CA GLN A 76 2.08 -13.64 -5.41
C GLN A 76 2.02 -12.57 -4.32
N SER A 77 0.87 -11.91 -4.13
CA SER A 77 0.79 -10.69 -3.32
C SER A 77 -0.22 -10.76 -2.18
N VAL A 78 -1.04 -11.82 -2.07
CA VAL A 78 -2.11 -11.90 -1.07
C VAL A 78 -2.14 -13.23 -0.34
N ALA A 79 -2.26 -14.35 -1.06
CA ALA A 79 -2.60 -15.66 -0.49
C ALA A 79 -1.50 -16.25 0.41
N PHE A 80 -0.23 -15.94 0.15
CA PHE A 80 0.89 -16.42 0.95
C PHE A 80 0.81 -15.99 2.42
N ALA A 81 0.10 -14.90 2.71
CA ALA A 81 -0.09 -14.38 4.06
C ALA A 81 -1.29 -15.03 4.80
N GLY A 82 -2.03 -15.92 4.14
CA GLY A 82 -3.13 -16.69 4.70
C GLY A 82 -4.51 -16.34 4.13
N ALA A 83 -5.47 -17.26 4.33
CA ALA A 83 -6.81 -17.17 3.76
C ALA A 83 -7.59 -15.91 4.20
N GLY A 84 -7.33 -15.39 5.40
CA GLY A 84 -7.96 -14.16 5.89
C GLY A 84 -7.65 -12.95 5.00
N TRP A 85 -6.44 -12.85 4.45
CA TRP A 85 -6.07 -11.77 3.53
C TRP A 85 -6.78 -11.89 2.19
N VAL A 86 -7.00 -13.12 1.69
CA VAL A 86 -7.78 -13.36 0.47
C VAL A 86 -9.25 -12.93 0.65
N VAL A 87 -9.84 -13.22 1.80
CA VAL A 87 -11.22 -12.77 2.12
C VAL A 87 -11.30 -11.24 2.13
N ARG A 88 -10.35 -10.56 2.76
CA ARG A 88 -10.30 -9.08 2.82
C ARG A 88 -10.08 -8.46 1.45
N TYR A 89 -9.14 -9.01 0.66
CA TYR A 89 -8.93 -8.57 -0.72
C TYR A 89 -10.22 -8.67 -1.54
N ARG A 90 -10.91 -9.81 -1.50
CA ARG A 90 -12.18 -10.00 -2.23
C ARG A 90 -13.26 -9.04 -1.76
N ALA A 91 -13.34 -8.76 -0.46
CA ALA A 91 -14.26 -7.77 0.08
C ALA A 91 -13.98 -6.36 -0.46
N LEU A 92 -12.71 -5.96 -0.57
CA LEU A 92 -12.31 -4.70 -1.20
C LEU A 92 -12.64 -4.67 -2.69
N ARG A 93 -12.34 -5.74 -3.42
CA ARG A 93 -12.68 -5.87 -4.84
C ARG A 93 -14.17 -5.64 -5.12
N ASN A 94 -15.04 -6.11 -4.23
CA ASN A 94 -16.51 -5.95 -4.37
C ASN A 94 -16.99 -4.54 -4.03
N ARG A 95 -16.18 -3.72 -3.35
CA ARG A 95 -16.58 -2.39 -2.84
C ARG A 95 -15.86 -1.24 -3.51
N CYS A 96 -14.72 -1.50 -4.15
CA CYS A 96 -13.81 -0.49 -4.68
C CYS A 96 -13.76 -0.56 -6.21
N GLU A 97 -13.56 0.58 -6.85
CA GLU A 97 -13.14 0.60 -8.24
C GLU A 97 -11.79 -0.10 -8.35
N THR A 98 -11.66 -1.00 -9.31
CA THR A 98 -10.41 -1.73 -9.53
C THR A 98 -10.05 -1.73 -11.00
N ARG A 99 -8.76 -1.50 -11.27
CA ARG A 99 -8.19 -1.54 -12.61
C ARG A 99 -6.97 -2.45 -12.61
N PHE A 100 -6.81 -3.24 -13.66
CA PHE A 100 -5.64 -4.08 -13.86
C PHE A 100 -4.65 -3.41 -14.80
N GLN A 101 -3.37 -3.45 -14.44
CA GLN A 101 -2.31 -2.77 -15.17
C GLN A 101 -2.22 -3.23 -16.63
N HIS A 102 -2.33 -4.54 -16.88
CA HIS A 102 -2.25 -5.10 -18.23
C HIS A 102 -3.42 -4.66 -19.13
N GLU A 103 -4.60 -4.40 -18.57
CA GLU A 103 -5.75 -3.89 -19.30
C GLU A 103 -5.63 -2.38 -19.57
N ALA A 104 -5.14 -1.63 -18.56
CA ALA A 104 -5.08 -0.17 -18.63
C ALA A 104 -3.86 0.35 -19.41
N LEU A 105 -2.70 -0.31 -19.27
CA LEU A 105 -1.42 0.13 -19.82
C LEU A 105 -0.84 -0.82 -20.88
N GLY A 106 -1.53 -1.94 -21.16
CA GLY A 106 -0.99 -3.01 -22.00
C GLY A 106 0.10 -3.84 -21.29
N PRO A 107 0.70 -4.81 -21.99
CA PRO A 107 1.73 -5.67 -21.43
C PRO A 107 2.98 -4.87 -21.03
N PRO A 108 3.72 -5.30 -19.97
CA PRO A 108 4.98 -4.69 -19.62
C PRO A 108 6.03 -4.90 -20.72
N ALA A 109 6.97 -3.96 -20.83
CA ALA A 109 8.12 -4.12 -21.71
C ALA A 109 9.02 -5.28 -21.23
N GLN A 110 9.85 -5.80 -22.13
CA GLN A 110 10.78 -6.88 -21.77
C GLN A 110 11.74 -6.41 -20.66
N GLY A 111 11.74 -7.13 -19.53
CA GLY A 111 12.56 -6.79 -18.34
C GLY A 111 12.00 -5.69 -17.45
N GLU A 112 10.84 -5.12 -17.77
CA GLU A 112 10.20 -4.12 -16.92
C GLU A 112 9.64 -4.77 -15.64
N ASN A 113 9.90 -4.13 -14.50
CA ASN A 113 9.35 -4.57 -13.22
C ASN A 113 7.89 -4.11 -13.08
N VAL A 114 6.96 -5.05 -13.09
CA VAL A 114 5.51 -4.76 -13.03
C VAL A 114 5.10 -4.02 -11.74
N PHE A 115 5.79 -4.24 -10.63
CA PHE A 115 5.48 -3.57 -9.37
C PHE A 115 6.00 -2.12 -9.36
N GLU A 116 7.18 -1.88 -9.94
CA GLU A 116 7.69 -0.52 -10.16
C GLU A 116 6.76 0.27 -11.07
N ARG A 117 6.41 -0.31 -12.21
CA ARG A 117 5.45 0.26 -13.15
C ARG A 117 4.12 0.57 -12.46
N ASN A 118 3.67 -0.28 -11.53
CA ASN A 118 2.46 -0.06 -10.76
C ASN A 118 2.57 1.13 -9.80
N ASN A 119 3.71 1.28 -9.13
CA ASN A 119 3.97 2.43 -8.27
C ASN A 119 3.91 3.74 -9.05
N LEU A 120 4.52 3.77 -10.24
CA LEU A 120 4.45 4.92 -11.15
C LEU A 120 3.00 5.18 -11.59
N TRP A 121 2.27 4.14 -11.96
CA TRP A 121 0.86 4.26 -12.36
C TRP A 121 -0.03 4.79 -11.22
N CYS A 122 0.19 4.36 -9.98
CA CYS A 122 -0.50 4.92 -8.82
C CYS A 122 -0.24 6.42 -8.68
N LEU A 123 1.02 6.85 -8.82
CA LEU A 123 1.40 8.25 -8.71
C LEU A 123 0.85 9.08 -9.88
N ASP A 124 0.93 8.60 -11.10
CA ASP A 124 0.39 9.29 -12.28
C ASP A 124 -1.13 9.39 -12.21
N THR A 125 -1.80 8.37 -11.70
CA THR A 125 -3.25 8.40 -11.46
C THR A 125 -3.61 9.46 -10.42
N ALA A 126 -2.84 9.57 -9.33
CA ALA A 126 -3.06 10.62 -8.33
C ALA A 126 -2.84 12.03 -8.91
N ARG A 127 -1.78 12.21 -9.72
CA ARG A 127 -1.48 13.48 -10.43
C ARG A 127 -2.56 13.90 -11.42
N ALA A 128 -3.24 12.95 -12.02
CA ALA A 128 -4.36 13.24 -12.91
C ALA A 128 -5.61 13.75 -12.17
N LEU A 129 -5.68 13.51 -10.85
CA LEU A 129 -6.82 13.93 -10.02
C LEU A 129 -6.57 15.24 -9.29
N VAL A 130 -5.33 15.48 -8.83
CA VAL A 130 -4.98 16.63 -7.99
C VAL A 130 -3.56 17.14 -8.30
N PRO A 131 -3.23 18.43 -8.01
CA PRO A 131 -1.86 18.93 -8.02
C PRO A 131 -0.97 18.16 -7.03
N PHE A 132 0.34 18.13 -7.28
CA PHE A 132 1.30 17.34 -6.50
C PHE A 132 1.34 17.68 -5.02
N ASP A 133 1.25 18.96 -4.67
CA ASP A 133 1.22 19.46 -3.29
C ASP A 133 0.01 18.98 -2.49
N ARG A 134 -0.98 18.39 -3.15
CA ARG A 134 -2.14 17.74 -2.54
C ARG A 134 -2.05 16.21 -2.51
N ILE A 135 -0.95 15.63 -2.96
CA ILE A 135 -0.71 14.19 -2.90
C ILE A 135 -0.08 13.86 -1.55
N HIS A 136 -0.70 12.94 -0.83
CA HIS A 136 -0.24 12.45 0.46
C HIS A 136 0.00 10.95 0.35
N ALA A 137 1.20 10.48 0.69
CA ALA A 137 1.58 9.08 0.64
C ALA A 137 1.89 8.51 2.02
N ILE A 138 1.31 7.36 2.35
CA ILE A 138 1.67 6.57 3.53
C ILE A 138 2.51 5.38 3.07
N LEU A 139 3.69 5.25 3.64
CA LEU A 139 4.64 4.18 3.35
C LEU A 139 4.86 3.32 4.59
N VAL A 140 4.48 2.05 4.52
CA VAL A 140 4.81 1.07 5.57
C VAL A 140 6.14 0.43 5.20
N TRP A 141 7.23 0.93 5.79
CA TRP A 141 8.60 0.66 5.35
C TRP A 141 9.59 0.67 6.52
N ASP A 142 10.56 -0.25 6.50
CA ASP A 142 11.62 -0.38 7.52
C ASP A 142 12.81 0.58 7.31
N GLU A 143 12.71 1.49 6.33
CA GLU A 143 13.70 2.51 5.99
C GLU A 143 15.08 1.96 5.58
N LYS A 144 15.17 0.68 5.21
CA LYS A 144 16.43 0.11 4.73
C LYS A 144 16.61 0.44 3.24
N PRO A 145 17.77 1.04 2.85
CA PRO A 145 18.02 1.44 1.46
C PRO A 145 18.11 0.25 0.49
N ALA A 146 18.57 -0.90 0.96
CA ALA A 146 18.80 -2.09 0.16
C ALA A 146 17.68 -3.11 0.41
N GLY A 147 16.51 -2.95 -0.20
CA GLY A 147 15.46 -3.89 0.11
C GLY A 147 14.74 -4.51 -1.06
N ASP A 148 14.34 -3.74 -2.03
CA ASP A 148 13.33 -4.20 -2.98
C ASP A 148 13.71 -3.97 -4.45
N GLY A 149 14.97 -3.61 -4.73
CA GLY A 149 15.44 -3.32 -6.09
C GLY A 149 14.98 -1.96 -6.62
N PRO A 150 15.21 -1.67 -7.90
CA PRO A 150 14.70 -0.48 -8.57
C PRO A 150 13.17 -0.40 -8.46
N GLY A 151 12.62 0.80 -8.22
CA GLY A 151 11.18 1.03 -8.06
C GLY A 151 10.61 0.69 -6.69
N GLY A 152 11.46 0.42 -5.70
CA GLY A 152 11.05 0.13 -4.33
C GLY A 152 10.46 1.33 -3.60
N THR A 153 10.07 1.11 -2.34
CA THR A 153 9.40 2.10 -1.49
C THR A 153 10.20 3.41 -1.33
N ALA A 154 11.54 3.32 -1.27
CA ALA A 154 12.41 4.50 -1.17
C ALA A 154 12.31 5.41 -2.39
N GLU A 155 12.33 4.85 -3.60
CA GLU A 155 12.22 5.62 -4.84
C GLU A 155 10.83 6.23 -4.98
N PHE A 156 9.78 5.51 -4.64
CA PHE A 156 8.42 6.05 -4.60
C PHE A 156 8.32 7.26 -3.66
N ALA A 157 8.90 7.15 -2.44
CA ALA A 157 8.96 8.26 -1.48
C ALA A 157 9.65 9.49 -2.07
N ALA A 158 10.81 9.30 -2.70
CA ALA A 158 11.57 10.38 -3.32
C ALA A 158 10.76 11.08 -4.41
N ARG A 159 10.12 10.33 -5.31
CA ARG A 159 9.28 10.91 -6.39
C ARG A 159 8.10 11.73 -5.86
N VAL A 160 7.45 11.28 -4.78
CA VAL A 160 6.35 12.04 -4.15
C VAL A 160 6.90 13.35 -3.55
N ALA A 161 8.01 13.28 -2.81
CA ALA A 161 8.61 14.45 -2.16
C ALA A 161 9.17 15.47 -3.17
N GLU A 162 9.87 15.01 -4.22
CA GLU A 162 10.39 15.85 -5.30
C GLU A 162 9.27 16.62 -6.02
N GLY A 163 8.10 16.02 -6.14
CA GLY A 163 6.93 16.68 -6.69
C GLY A 163 6.23 17.66 -5.73
N GLY A 164 6.68 17.77 -4.48
CA GLY A 164 6.08 18.64 -3.46
C GLY A 164 4.94 17.96 -2.66
N GLY A 165 4.72 16.65 -2.85
CA GLY A 165 3.76 15.87 -2.07
C GLY A 165 4.25 15.57 -0.65
N CYS A 166 3.32 15.18 0.22
CA CYS A 166 3.61 14.83 1.60
C CYS A 166 3.83 13.31 1.77
N VAL A 167 4.88 12.91 2.48
CA VAL A 167 5.19 11.51 2.75
C VAL A 167 5.18 11.25 4.26
N ALA A 168 4.41 10.26 4.69
CA ALA A 168 4.44 9.72 6.04
C ALA A 168 4.99 8.29 6.02
N VAL A 169 5.99 8.02 6.85
CA VAL A 169 6.59 6.69 6.98
C VAL A 169 6.14 6.04 8.29
N ILE A 170 5.60 4.83 8.16
CA ILE A 170 5.27 3.96 9.29
C ILE A 170 6.26 2.80 9.29
N ASN A 171 7.18 2.80 10.24
CA ASN A 171 8.19 1.73 10.34
C ASN A 171 7.71 0.63 11.30
N PRO A 172 7.28 -0.55 10.81
CA PRO A 172 6.73 -1.61 11.66
C PRO A 172 7.75 -2.16 12.67
N THR A 173 9.05 -2.03 12.40
CA THR A 173 10.10 -2.54 13.28
C THR A 173 10.35 -1.64 14.49
N ARG A 174 9.85 -0.41 14.46
CA ARG A 174 9.94 0.58 15.54
C ARG A 174 8.64 0.70 16.36
N LEU A 175 7.56 0.05 15.92
CA LEU A 175 6.29 0.05 16.65
C LEU A 175 6.31 -0.99 17.77
N GLN A 176 5.53 -0.71 18.81
CA GLN A 176 5.24 -1.71 19.86
C GLN A 176 3.96 -2.47 19.51
N PRO A 177 3.91 -3.79 19.70
CA PRO A 177 2.68 -4.54 19.56
C PRO A 177 1.59 -4.00 20.51
N PRO A 178 0.31 -3.99 20.11
CA PRO A 178 -0.78 -3.59 20.99
C PRO A 178 -0.78 -4.43 22.27
N GLY A 179 -0.94 -3.77 23.41
CA GLY A 179 -0.96 -4.46 24.72
C GLY A 179 0.40 -4.63 25.42
N SER A 180 1.49 -4.16 24.84
CA SER A 180 2.81 -4.08 25.49
C SER A 180 2.87 -2.85 26.41
N SER A 181 2.05 -2.80 27.45
CA SER A 181 2.23 -1.79 28.51
C SER A 181 3.57 -2.06 29.20
N ILE A 182 4.40 -1.03 29.29
CA ILE A 182 5.62 -1.04 30.11
C ILE A 182 5.17 -1.34 31.55
N ARG A 183 5.63 -2.48 32.06
CA ARG A 183 5.56 -2.77 33.49
C ARG A 183 6.65 -1.99 34.21
#